data_7b04377bb2a1e588e992fb5f6a5046b1
#
_entry.id   7b04377bb2a1e588e992fb5f6a5046b1
#
_cell.length_a   1.000
_cell.length_b   1.000
_cell.length_c   1.000
_cell.angle_alpha   90.00
_cell.angle_beta   90.00
_cell.angle_gamma   90.00
#
_symmetry.space_group_name_H-M   'P 1'
#
loop_
_entity.id
_entity.type
_entity.pdbx_description
1 polymer ?
#
loop_
_entity_poly.entity_id
_entity_poly.type
_entity_poly.pdbx_seq_one_letter_code
_entity_poly.pdbx_strand_id
1 'polypeptide(L)'
;MFRPDSNRDRTDYSGILMPPDGYRLDRAVGTTYSLDLEALTAVAICLGLSEETDSKLMQNPIGMLNALQKVSDKIVLFCEAGQIKVPTKPTALSILLEKMVVEVALPKDRQLGRYPSFHPKTWVLAYVNADGDKKYRFVVMSRNLTFDRSWDISFAMDSSKNVRQKKKTQPICDFLDYLVMNVHNTSNNAGKKRNLIRGLCADIKDVSFSLDSKIFGEDFEVLPLGIGKNAYRMQEDILFCKERGNANSTFNELVVMSPFLSESVIADFNLTDRALSDCKRTLVTRRSELGKLKASDVDNFTIYALKDEIIDGEEEISDELADKKKQDIHAKIYLRRKYSDVDLYLGSMNASYSAINKNVEMMLWLGTKNMYLNGDKFLEDIFCGPVGDAKNPFEQVTVADAVLETESDNRNLLEQKIKDLCRVKRQAVISEDNENAGKYKIEVEFSGIESDSEVTVSPFNSKQEQTLSEHIEFSELEICLLYTSPSPRDGLLS
;
A
#
# COMPACT_ATOMS: atom_id res chain seq x y z
N MET A 1 -24.31 -0.18 1.77
CA MET A 1 -24.37 -0.45 0.35
C MET A 1 -23.37 0.49 -0.30
N PHE A 2 -22.46 -0.05 -1.05
CA PHE A 2 -21.38 0.66 -1.74
C PHE A 2 -21.99 1.49 -2.89
N ARG A 3 -21.74 2.78 -2.94
CA ARG A 3 -22.21 3.65 -4.03
C ARG A 3 -21.05 4.51 -4.51
N PRO A 4 -20.28 4.06 -5.50
CA PRO A 4 -19.13 4.79 -6.01
C PRO A 4 -19.48 6.16 -6.62
N ASP A 5 -20.73 6.37 -7.01
CA ASP A 5 -21.31 7.63 -7.45
C ASP A 5 -21.65 8.59 -6.30
N SER A 6 -21.66 8.10 -5.05
CA SER A 6 -21.96 8.87 -3.85
C SER A 6 -20.70 9.47 -3.24
N ASN A 7 -20.70 10.77 -2.98
CA ASN A 7 -19.60 11.46 -2.27
C ASN A 7 -19.34 10.87 -0.87
N ARG A 8 -20.26 10.08 -0.31
CA ARG A 8 -20.08 9.44 1.00
C ARG A 8 -19.23 8.18 0.93
N ASP A 9 -19.26 7.49 -0.22
CA ASP A 9 -18.55 6.22 -0.43
C ASP A 9 -17.26 6.42 -1.24
N ARG A 10 -17.03 7.63 -1.78
CA ARG A 10 -15.74 8.06 -2.32
C ARG A 10 -14.93 8.70 -1.22
N THR A 11 -13.89 8.04 -0.79
CA THR A 11 -12.95 8.57 0.19
C THR A 11 -11.66 8.97 -0.51
N ASP A 12 -11.23 10.21 -0.33
CA ASP A 12 -9.87 10.57 -0.70
C ASP A 12 -8.88 10.01 0.35
N TYR A 13 -7.64 9.87 -0.04
CA TYR A 13 -6.61 9.27 0.82
C TYR A 13 -6.37 10.10 2.09
N SER A 14 -6.38 11.43 1.98
CA SER A 14 -6.22 12.31 3.13
C SER A 14 -7.43 12.28 4.05
N GLY A 15 -8.64 12.30 3.49
CA GLY A 15 -9.89 12.30 4.27
C GLY A 15 -10.03 11.10 5.19
N ILE A 16 -9.61 9.89 4.75
CA ILE A 16 -9.68 8.68 5.59
C ILE A 16 -8.70 8.72 6.78
N LEU A 17 -7.63 9.52 6.68
CA LEU A 17 -6.61 9.66 7.71
C LEU A 17 -6.86 10.85 8.64
N MET A 18 -7.78 11.77 8.29
CA MET A 18 -8.03 12.98 9.08
C MET A 18 -8.54 12.65 10.48
N PRO A 19 -8.05 13.37 11.50
CA PRO A 19 -8.54 13.22 12.84
C PRO A 19 -10.03 13.58 12.94
N PRO A 20 -10.77 12.94 13.87
CA PRO A 20 -12.12 13.37 14.19
C PRO A 20 -12.15 14.82 14.72
N ASP A 21 -13.31 15.49 14.61
CA ASP A 21 -13.50 16.86 15.09
C ASP A 21 -13.02 17.03 16.55
N GLY A 22 -12.24 18.07 16.78
CA GLY A 22 -11.64 18.39 18.09
C GLY A 22 -10.43 17.54 18.46
N TYR A 23 -9.96 16.67 17.58
CA TYR A 23 -8.75 15.85 17.77
C TYR A 23 -7.65 16.28 16.81
N ARG A 24 -6.41 16.00 17.18
CA ARG A 24 -5.20 16.19 16.35
C ARG A 24 -4.39 14.91 16.32
N LEU A 25 -3.47 14.82 15.37
CA LEU A 25 -2.58 13.68 15.28
C LEU A 25 -1.63 13.62 16.48
N ASP A 26 -1.67 12.51 17.24
CA ASP A 26 -0.66 12.17 18.26
C ASP A 26 0.50 11.41 17.62
N ARG A 27 0.21 10.30 16.92
CA ARG A 27 1.17 9.49 16.18
C ARG A 27 0.50 8.65 15.10
N ALA A 28 1.28 8.28 14.07
CA ALA A 28 0.83 7.41 12.99
C ALA A 28 1.93 6.46 12.53
N VAL A 29 1.52 5.22 12.20
CA VAL A 29 2.36 4.24 11.52
C VAL A 29 1.63 3.81 10.25
N GLY A 30 2.26 4.06 9.10
CA GLY A 30 1.72 3.71 7.79
C GLY A 30 2.57 2.67 7.07
N THR A 31 1.96 1.96 6.13
CA THR A 31 2.66 1.05 5.21
C THR A 31 2.15 1.24 3.79
N THR A 32 3.02 1.11 2.82
CA THR A 32 2.72 1.12 1.39
C THR A 32 3.72 0.26 0.62
N TYR A 33 3.38 -0.20 -0.57
CA TYR A 33 4.36 -0.82 -1.45
C TYR A 33 5.15 0.25 -2.19
N SER A 34 4.47 1.05 -3.01
CA SER A 34 5.07 2.19 -3.71
C SER A 34 4.76 3.49 -2.99
N LEU A 35 5.75 4.36 -2.91
CA LEU A 35 5.68 5.65 -2.25
C LEU A 35 5.99 6.77 -3.24
N ASP A 36 5.06 7.70 -3.40
CA ASP A 36 5.30 8.98 -4.04
C ASP A 36 5.57 10.05 -2.94
N LEU A 37 6.75 10.66 -2.96
CA LEU A 37 7.12 11.65 -1.94
C LEU A 37 6.24 12.90 -1.96
N GLU A 38 5.68 13.27 -3.11
CA GLU A 38 4.71 14.37 -3.19
C GLU A 38 3.39 13.98 -2.51
N ALA A 39 2.93 12.73 -2.67
CA ALA A 39 1.74 12.22 -1.99
C ALA A 39 1.93 12.17 -0.46
N LEU A 40 3.11 11.74 0.00
CA LEU A 40 3.45 11.78 1.43
C LEU A 40 3.46 13.21 1.96
N THR A 41 4.03 14.14 1.20
CA THR A 41 4.03 15.57 1.56
C THR A 41 2.61 16.09 1.74
N ALA A 42 1.72 15.79 0.80
CA ALA A 42 0.32 16.22 0.87
C ALA A 42 -0.39 15.66 2.11
N VAL A 43 -0.25 14.37 2.39
CA VAL A 43 -0.84 13.73 3.58
C VAL A 43 -0.27 14.33 4.87
N ALA A 44 1.04 14.51 4.96
CA ALA A 44 1.69 15.04 6.16
C ALA A 44 1.27 16.51 6.41
N ILE A 45 1.17 17.33 5.38
CA ILE A 45 0.67 18.71 5.48
C ILE A 45 -0.78 18.71 5.94
N CYS A 46 -1.66 17.92 5.33
CA CYS A 46 -3.07 17.81 5.74
C CYS A 46 -3.22 17.44 7.21
N LEU A 47 -2.47 16.42 7.68
CA LEU A 47 -2.48 16.00 9.09
C LEU A 47 -1.92 17.08 10.03
N GLY A 48 -0.91 17.83 9.61
CA GLY A 48 -0.32 18.93 10.38
C GLY A 48 -1.21 20.17 10.43
N LEU A 49 -1.93 20.49 9.35
CA LEU A 49 -2.86 21.62 9.28
C LEU A 49 -4.19 21.35 10.00
N SER A 50 -4.54 20.09 10.25
CA SER A 50 -5.74 19.75 11.05
C SER A 50 -5.71 20.35 12.47
N GLU A 51 -4.54 20.78 12.93
CA GLU A 51 -4.36 21.50 14.19
C GLU A 51 -4.69 23.00 14.09
N GLU A 52 -4.82 23.56 12.88
CA GLU A 52 -4.95 25.00 12.64
C GLU A 52 -6.27 25.32 11.93
N THR A 53 -7.03 26.24 12.51
CA THR A 53 -8.36 26.65 12.02
C THR A 53 -8.32 27.66 10.87
N ASP A 54 -7.13 28.09 10.43
CA ASP A 54 -7.00 29.19 9.47
C ASP A 54 -6.65 28.70 8.06
N SER A 55 -7.66 28.72 7.18
CA SER A 55 -7.53 28.39 5.75
C SER A 55 -6.51 29.26 4.97
N LYS A 56 -6.12 30.42 5.51
CA LYS A 56 -5.09 31.28 4.93
C LYS A 56 -3.68 30.73 5.08
N LEU A 57 -3.45 29.83 6.06
CA LEU A 57 -2.16 29.17 6.25
C LEU A 57 -1.86 28.15 5.16
N MET A 58 -2.89 27.52 4.56
CA MET A 58 -2.71 26.58 3.46
C MET A 58 -2.11 27.21 2.19
N GLN A 59 -2.22 28.52 2.03
CA GLN A 59 -1.65 29.26 0.89
C GLN A 59 -0.25 29.82 1.19
N ASN A 60 0.25 29.68 2.42
CA ASN A 60 1.54 30.21 2.84
C ASN A 60 2.59 29.08 2.91
N PRO A 61 3.70 29.13 2.11
CA PRO A 61 4.78 28.13 2.16
C PRO A 61 5.38 27.93 3.55
N ILE A 62 5.43 28.98 4.38
CA ILE A 62 5.93 28.89 5.77
C ILE A 62 4.95 28.08 6.64
N GLY A 63 3.64 28.27 6.45
CA GLY A 63 2.61 27.47 7.12
C GLY A 63 2.69 25.99 6.77
N MET A 64 2.88 25.68 5.51
CA MET A 64 3.09 24.29 5.05
C MET A 64 4.36 23.67 5.65
N LEU A 65 5.47 24.41 5.68
CA LEU A 65 6.70 23.95 6.31
C LEU A 65 6.51 23.67 7.80
N ASN A 66 5.86 24.57 8.52
CA ASN A 66 5.56 24.38 9.96
C ASN A 66 4.66 23.18 10.20
N ALA A 67 3.62 22.98 9.36
CA ALA A 67 2.73 21.83 9.45
C ALA A 67 3.51 20.53 9.25
N LEU A 68 4.37 20.47 8.23
CA LEU A 68 5.19 19.31 7.96
C LEU A 68 6.19 19.03 9.10
N GLN A 69 6.83 20.05 9.65
CA GLN A 69 7.74 19.90 10.80
C GLN A 69 7.02 19.37 12.04
N LYS A 70 5.80 19.82 12.32
CA LYS A 70 5.00 19.36 13.48
C LYS A 70 4.69 17.86 13.43
N VAL A 71 4.51 17.30 12.24
CA VAL A 71 4.13 15.88 12.07
C VAL A 71 5.29 14.98 11.70
N SER A 72 6.44 15.52 11.27
CA SER A 72 7.58 14.72 10.82
C SER A 72 8.12 13.75 11.88
N ASP A 73 8.03 14.08 13.16
CA ASP A 73 8.41 13.22 14.28
C ASP A 73 7.24 12.35 14.81
N LYS A 74 6.02 12.53 14.25
CA LYS A 74 4.81 11.78 14.67
C LYS A 74 4.42 10.67 13.69
N ILE A 75 5.02 10.63 12.52
CA ILE A 75 4.70 9.67 11.45
C ILE A 75 5.90 8.76 11.18
N VAL A 76 5.64 7.45 11.08
CA VAL A 76 6.57 6.48 10.52
C VAL A 76 5.87 5.75 9.38
N LEU A 77 6.43 5.82 8.18
CA LEU A 77 5.90 5.17 6.98
C LEU A 77 6.89 4.14 6.45
N PHE A 78 6.43 2.91 6.30
CA PHE A 78 7.20 1.82 5.72
C PHE A 78 6.83 1.64 4.24
N CYS A 79 7.85 1.45 3.39
CA CYS A 79 7.63 1.12 1.98
C CYS A 79 8.59 0.01 1.52
N GLU A 80 8.29 -0.63 0.39
CA GLU A 80 9.22 -1.56 -0.25
C GLU A 80 10.48 -0.82 -0.69
N ALA A 81 11.65 -1.40 -0.43
CA ALA A 81 12.93 -0.82 -0.84
C ALA A 81 13.02 -0.69 -2.37
N GLY A 82 13.41 0.50 -2.83
CA GLY A 82 13.50 0.83 -4.24
C GLY A 82 12.17 1.16 -4.92
N GLN A 83 11.09 1.31 -4.15
CA GLN A 83 9.77 1.70 -4.68
C GLN A 83 9.38 3.12 -4.27
N ILE A 84 10.38 4.00 -4.12
CA ILE A 84 10.17 5.42 -3.85
C ILE A 84 10.27 6.21 -5.16
N LYS A 85 9.19 6.91 -5.49
CA LYS A 85 9.15 7.87 -6.59
C LYS A 85 9.58 9.23 -6.09
N VAL A 86 10.71 9.68 -6.61
CA VAL A 86 11.28 11.00 -6.33
C VAL A 86 10.59 12.06 -7.20
N PRO A 87 10.27 13.25 -6.65
CA PRO A 87 9.71 14.36 -7.44
C PRO A 87 10.66 14.78 -8.57
N THR A 88 10.11 15.19 -9.70
CA THR A 88 10.88 15.72 -10.84
C THR A 88 11.64 17.02 -10.46
N LYS A 89 11.09 17.77 -9.50
CA LYS A 89 11.70 18.96 -8.93
C LYS A 89 11.79 18.80 -7.42
N PRO A 90 12.84 18.16 -6.92
CA PRO A 90 13.01 17.97 -5.48
C PRO A 90 13.13 19.32 -4.77
N THR A 91 12.55 19.42 -3.60
CA THR A 91 12.58 20.62 -2.77
C THR A 91 13.21 20.28 -1.41
N ALA A 92 13.66 21.31 -0.70
CA ALA A 92 14.16 21.16 0.67
C ALA A 92 13.13 20.51 1.64
N LEU A 93 11.83 20.52 1.32
CA LEU A 93 10.79 19.83 2.09
C LEU A 93 10.96 18.31 2.07
N SER A 94 11.50 17.78 0.98
CA SER A 94 11.68 16.32 0.82
C SER A 94 12.59 15.71 1.90
N ILE A 95 13.49 16.49 2.51
CA ILE A 95 14.38 16.04 3.58
C ILE A 95 13.61 15.75 4.88
N LEU A 96 12.57 16.56 5.15
CA LEU A 96 11.74 16.31 6.32
C LEU A 96 11.00 14.96 6.20
N LEU A 97 10.77 14.50 4.96
CA LEU A 97 10.13 13.21 4.70
C LEU A 97 11.06 12.03 5.03
N GLU A 98 12.37 12.18 4.87
CA GLU A 98 13.36 11.13 5.22
C GLU A 98 13.20 10.67 6.68
N LYS A 99 12.90 11.61 7.57
CA LYS A 99 12.65 11.30 8.98
C LYS A 99 11.48 10.36 9.19
N MET A 100 10.51 10.37 8.27
CA MET A 100 9.29 9.56 8.36
C MET A 100 9.44 8.19 7.71
N VAL A 101 10.27 8.05 6.67
CA VAL A 101 10.30 6.86 5.81
C VAL A 101 11.24 5.78 6.35
N VAL A 102 10.83 4.54 6.18
CA VAL A 102 11.63 3.32 6.43
C VAL A 102 11.45 2.39 5.23
N GLU A 103 12.51 2.11 4.53
CA GLU A 103 12.52 1.11 3.46
C GLU A 103 12.65 -0.30 4.05
N VAL A 104 11.84 -1.22 3.53
CA VAL A 104 11.84 -2.64 3.92
C VAL A 104 12.36 -3.47 2.77
N ALA A 105 13.45 -4.20 3.00
CA ALA A 105 14.08 -5.09 2.03
C ALA A 105 14.00 -6.54 2.53
N LEU A 106 13.04 -7.31 2.01
CA LEU A 106 12.88 -8.71 2.40
C LEU A 106 14.02 -9.59 1.84
N PRO A 107 14.43 -10.65 2.54
CA PRO A 107 15.47 -11.56 2.06
C PRO A 107 15.02 -12.34 0.81
N LYS A 108 15.98 -12.73 -0.03
CA LYS A 108 15.73 -13.52 -1.23
C LYS A 108 15.12 -14.88 -0.86
N ASP A 109 14.03 -15.24 -1.51
CA ASP A 109 13.46 -16.58 -1.36
C ASP A 109 14.35 -17.60 -2.05
N ARG A 110 14.80 -18.60 -1.31
CA ARG A 110 15.75 -19.61 -1.80
C ARG A 110 15.15 -20.54 -2.86
N GLN A 111 13.84 -20.77 -2.82
CA GLN A 111 13.15 -21.67 -3.76
C GLN A 111 12.82 -20.98 -5.07
N LEU A 112 12.36 -19.71 -4.99
CA LEU A 112 11.99 -18.94 -6.17
C LEU A 112 13.17 -18.22 -6.82
N GLY A 113 14.31 -18.07 -6.13
CA GLY A 113 15.46 -17.32 -6.62
C GLY A 113 15.22 -15.81 -6.77
N ARG A 114 14.10 -15.28 -6.25
CA ARG A 114 13.70 -13.87 -6.31
C ARG A 114 13.22 -13.37 -4.95
N TYR A 115 13.07 -12.04 -4.83
CA TYR A 115 12.68 -11.40 -3.59
C TYR A 115 11.15 -11.35 -3.46
N PRO A 116 10.59 -11.75 -2.29
CA PRO A 116 9.24 -11.40 -1.93
C PRO A 116 9.09 -9.89 -1.79
N SER A 117 7.87 -9.40 -1.81
CA SER A 117 7.58 -7.97 -1.64
C SER A 117 6.97 -7.67 -0.27
N PHE A 118 7.36 -6.53 0.30
CA PHE A 118 6.65 -5.91 1.42
C PHE A 118 5.51 -5.07 0.84
N HIS A 119 4.28 -5.61 0.90
CA HIS A 119 3.16 -5.08 0.14
C HIS A 119 1.93 -4.64 0.96
N PRO A 120 1.95 -4.58 2.32
CA PRO A 120 0.79 -4.13 3.07
C PRO A 120 0.52 -2.64 2.85
N LYS A 121 -0.76 -2.24 2.88
CA LYS A 121 -1.22 -0.87 2.73
C LYS A 121 -2.17 -0.57 3.87
N THR A 122 -1.60 -0.04 4.95
CA THR A 122 -2.33 0.17 6.21
C THR A 122 -1.92 1.45 6.90
N TRP A 123 -2.80 1.92 7.78
CA TRP A 123 -2.45 2.95 8.75
C TRP A 123 -2.97 2.58 10.13
N VAL A 124 -2.15 2.81 11.13
CA VAL A 124 -2.53 2.80 12.55
C VAL A 124 -2.30 4.21 13.07
N LEU A 125 -3.37 4.89 13.49
CA LEU A 125 -3.32 6.28 13.90
C LEU A 125 -3.82 6.43 15.34
N ALA A 126 -3.16 7.28 16.08
CA ALA A 126 -3.61 7.77 17.37
C ALA A 126 -3.87 9.28 17.28
N TYR A 127 -5.00 9.71 17.79
CA TYR A 127 -5.41 11.10 17.87
C TYR A 127 -5.62 11.49 19.35
N VAL A 128 -5.40 12.75 19.66
CA VAL A 128 -5.56 13.31 21.02
C VAL A 128 -6.33 14.62 20.96
N ASN A 129 -7.26 14.83 21.89
CA ASN A 129 -7.96 16.10 22.06
C ASN A 129 -7.24 17.03 23.06
N ALA A 130 -7.79 18.20 23.31
CA ALA A 130 -7.24 19.18 24.26
C ALA A 130 -7.22 18.67 25.72
N ASP A 131 -8.14 17.77 26.08
CA ASP A 131 -8.26 17.19 27.41
C ASP A 131 -7.33 15.99 27.62
N GLY A 132 -6.61 15.56 26.57
CA GLY A 132 -5.73 14.39 26.62
C GLY A 132 -6.42 13.06 26.30
N ASP A 133 -7.70 13.06 25.95
CA ASP A 133 -8.40 11.85 25.52
C ASP A 133 -7.88 11.37 24.18
N LYS A 134 -7.73 10.05 24.06
CA LYS A 134 -7.22 9.43 22.83
C LYS A 134 -8.30 8.67 22.06
N LYS A 135 -8.20 8.75 20.73
CA LYS A 135 -8.91 7.91 19.77
C LYS A 135 -7.92 7.23 18.86
N TYR A 136 -8.28 6.05 18.37
CA TYR A 136 -7.41 5.27 17.49
C TYR A 136 -8.20 4.88 16.24
N ARG A 137 -7.49 4.84 15.12
CA ARG A 137 -8.03 4.39 13.82
C ARG A 137 -7.09 3.38 13.20
N PHE A 138 -7.65 2.29 12.71
CA PHE A 138 -6.95 1.32 11.88
C PHE A 138 -7.56 1.33 10.48
N VAL A 139 -6.71 1.47 9.46
CA VAL A 139 -7.14 1.51 8.05
C VAL A 139 -6.44 0.41 7.27
N VAL A 140 -7.20 -0.34 6.50
CA VAL A 140 -6.70 -1.28 5.49
C VAL A 140 -7.16 -0.81 4.12
N MET A 141 -6.28 -0.83 3.13
CA MET A 141 -6.60 -0.40 1.78
C MET A 141 -5.86 -1.22 0.72
N SER A 142 -6.33 -1.14 -0.51
CA SER A 142 -5.61 -1.68 -1.67
C SER A 142 -4.66 -0.67 -2.30
N ARG A 143 -4.85 0.63 -2.03
CA ARG A 143 -4.15 1.75 -2.65
C ARG A 143 -2.77 1.98 -2.06
N ASN A 144 -1.79 2.21 -2.93
CA ASN A 144 -0.49 2.74 -2.56
C ASN A 144 -0.57 4.24 -2.20
N LEU A 145 0.47 4.76 -1.55
CA LEU A 145 0.60 6.20 -1.33
C LEU A 145 1.22 6.85 -2.57
N THR A 146 0.43 6.92 -3.63
CA THR A 146 0.79 7.43 -4.96
C THR A 146 -0.34 8.25 -5.55
N PHE A 147 0.00 9.15 -6.49
CA PHE A 147 -0.99 9.84 -7.32
C PHE A 147 -1.32 9.02 -8.56
N ASP A 148 -2.10 7.98 -8.42
CA ASP A 148 -2.67 7.23 -9.53
C ASP A 148 -4.19 7.32 -9.54
N ARG A 149 -4.80 6.98 -10.67
CA ARG A 149 -6.25 6.96 -10.86
C ARG A 149 -6.70 5.51 -10.99
N SER A 150 -6.84 4.83 -9.88
CA SER A 150 -7.25 3.44 -9.85
C SER A 150 -8.52 3.24 -9.06
N TRP A 151 -9.28 2.19 -9.41
CA TRP A 151 -10.36 1.68 -8.59
C TRP A 151 -9.78 0.90 -7.43
N ASP A 152 -9.81 1.52 -6.26
CA ASP A 152 -9.27 0.99 -5.01
C ASP A 152 -10.37 0.79 -3.97
N ILE A 153 -10.06 0.00 -2.95
CA ILE A 153 -10.91 -0.18 -1.78
C ILE A 153 -10.15 0.22 -0.52
N SER A 154 -10.87 0.83 0.41
CA SER A 154 -10.37 1.13 1.74
C SER A 154 -11.42 0.85 2.81
N PHE A 155 -10.99 0.49 4.00
CA PHE A 155 -11.85 0.29 5.15
C PHE A 155 -11.19 0.83 6.40
N ALA A 156 -11.89 1.68 7.14
CA ALA A 156 -11.44 2.26 8.39
C ALA A 156 -12.26 1.75 9.57
N MET A 157 -11.59 1.47 10.67
CA MET A 157 -12.18 1.09 11.95
C MET A 157 -11.73 2.05 13.02
N ASP A 158 -12.66 2.62 13.77
CA ASP A 158 -12.37 3.52 14.87
C ASP A 158 -12.43 2.80 16.22
N SER A 159 -11.68 3.32 17.18
CA SER A 159 -11.68 2.78 18.54
C SER A 159 -13.05 2.92 19.19
N SER A 160 -13.44 1.87 19.91
CA SER A 160 -14.71 1.77 20.63
C SER A 160 -14.45 1.54 22.13
N LYS A 161 -15.39 1.96 22.94
CA LYS A 161 -15.39 1.67 24.40
C LYS A 161 -15.85 0.23 24.72
N ASN A 162 -16.16 -0.58 23.71
CA ASN A 162 -16.64 -1.96 23.89
C ASN A 162 -15.46 -2.90 24.26
N VAL A 163 -15.44 -3.35 25.50
CA VAL A 163 -14.38 -4.19 26.08
C VAL A 163 -14.36 -5.63 25.52
N ARG A 164 -15.46 -6.09 24.89
CA ARG A 164 -15.59 -7.50 24.45
C ARG A 164 -14.69 -7.88 23.27
N GLN A 165 -14.11 -6.92 22.57
CA GLN A 165 -13.35 -7.14 21.33
C GLN A 165 -11.82 -7.00 21.46
N LYS A 166 -11.28 -6.85 22.69
CA LYS A 166 -9.83 -6.65 22.91
C LYS A 166 -8.92 -7.68 22.23
N LYS A 167 -9.38 -8.94 22.12
CA LYS A 167 -8.58 -10.00 21.48
C LYS A 167 -8.37 -9.82 19.97
N LYS A 168 -9.21 -8.99 19.31
CA LYS A 168 -9.13 -8.75 17.86
C LYS A 168 -8.01 -7.77 17.47
N THR A 169 -7.41 -7.07 18.43
CA THR A 169 -6.30 -6.13 18.21
C THR A 169 -4.92 -6.79 18.22
N GLN A 170 -4.81 -8.01 18.74
CA GLN A 170 -3.52 -8.70 18.82
C GLN A 170 -2.81 -8.80 17.45
N PRO A 171 -3.47 -9.14 16.32
CA PRO A 171 -2.81 -9.16 15.01
C PRO A 171 -2.23 -7.81 14.58
N ILE A 172 -2.86 -6.69 14.98
CA ILE A 172 -2.32 -5.35 14.72
C ILE A 172 -1.05 -5.13 15.54
N CYS A 173 -1.04 -5.54 16.82
CA CYS A 173 0.15 -5.46 17.67
C CYS A 173 1.30 -6.33 17.12
N ASP A 174 1.01 -7.56 16.72
CA ASP A 174 2.00 -8.47 16.12
C ASP A 174 2.61 -7.87 14.84
N PHE A 175 1.78 -7.20 14.05
CA PHE A 175 2.25 -6.49 12.86
C PHE A 175 3.11 -5.27 13.21
N LEU A 176 2.74 -4.46 14.21
CA LEU A 176 3.56 -3.34 14.67
C LEU A 176 4.90 -3.82 15.23
N ASP A 177 4.93 -4.93 15.97
CA ASP A 177 6.17 -5.54 16.46
C ASP A 177 7.06 -6.01 15.30
N TYR A 178 6.47 -6.60 14.25
CA TYR A 178 7.19 -6.92 13.02
C TYR A 178 7.78 -5.67 12.36
N LEU A 179 7.05 -4.56 12.30
CA LEU A 179 7.56 -3.30 11.74
C LEU A 179 8.72 -2.74 12.57
N VAL A 180 8.69 -2.85 13.92
CA VAL A 180 9.81 -2.45 14.78
C VAL A 180 11.10 -3.17 14.41
N MET A 181 11.03 -4.47 14.07
CA MET A 181 12.20 -5.26 13.67
C MET A 181 12.79 -4.82 12.32
N ASN A 182 11.97 -4.23 11.46
CA ASN A 182 12.38 -3.72 10.15
C ASN A 182 12.94 -2.28 10.20
N VAL A 183 12.96 -1.61 11.36
CA VAL A 183 13.68 -0.34 11.51
C VAL A 183 15.17 -0.64 11.71
N HIS A 184 15.98 -0.46 10.67
CA HIS A 184 17.42 -0.68 10.74
C HIS A 184 18.11 0.34 11.65
N ASN A 185 19.24 -0.02 12.26
CA ASN A 185 20.01 0.87 13.14
C ASN A 185 20.61 2.06 12.39
N THR A 186 20.84 1.90 11.09
CA THR A 186 21.33 2.94 10.18
C THR A 186 20.23 3.92 9.72
N SER A 187 18.95 3.60 9.98
CA SER A 187 17.85 4.51 9.63
C SER A 187 17.92 5.79 10.46
N ASN A 188 17.63 6.92 9.80
CA ASN A 188 17.55 8.21 10.48
C ASN A 188 16.55 8.12 11.66
N ASN A 189 16.99 8.57 12.84
CA ASN A 189 16.17 8.54 14.06
C ASN A 189 15.61 7.16 14.44
N ALA A 190 16.31 6.06 14.13
CA ALA A 190 15.85 4.68 14.36
C ALA A 190 15.29 4.44 15.76
N GLY A 191 15.94 4.96 16.81
CA GLY A 191 15.46 4.86 18.19
C GLY A 191 14.10 5.53 18.41
N LYS A 192 13.91 6.74 17.87
CA LYS A 192 12.65 7.48 17.96
C LYS A 192 11.52 6.75 17.21
N LYS A 193 11.78 6.27 15.99
CA LYS A 193 10.83 5.50 15.19
C LYS A 193 10.37 4.25 15.93
N ARG A 194 11.30 3.44 16.47
CA ARG A 194 10.95 2.26 17.27
C ARG A 194 10.13 2.60 18.51
N ASN A 195 10.48 3.67 19.22
CA ASN A 195 9.73 4.10 20.41
C ASN A 195 8.32 4.58 20.06
N LEU A 196 8.15 5.29 18.94
CA LEU A 196 6.83 5.71 18.44
C LEU A 196 5.95 4.49 18.17
N ILE A 197 6.47 3.49 17.42
CA ILE A 197 5.72 2.27 17.08
C ILE A 197 5.37 1.46 18.34
N ARG A 198 6.33 1.23 19.23
CA ARG A 198 6.10 0.52 20.50
C ARG A 198 5.09 1.24 21.38
N GLY A 199 5.17 2.57 21.46
CA GLY A 199 4.20 3.38 22.20
C GLY A 199 2.79 3.24 21.62
N LEU A 200 2.64 3.26 20.29
CA LEU A 200 1.36 3.03 19.65
C LEU A 200 0.83 1.61 19.91
N CYS A 201 1.69 0.60 19.80
CA CYS A 201 1.34 -0.79 20.11
C CYS A 201 0.87 -0.94 21.56
N ALA A 202 1.57 -0.34 22.52
CA ALA A 202 1.17 -0.36 23.92
C ALA A 202 -0.20 0.30 24.15
N ASP A 203 -0.46 1.43 23.49
CA ASP A 203 -1.72 2.14 23.60
C ASP A 203 -2.91 1.32 23.05
N ILE A 204 -2.76 0.67 21.89
CA ILE A 204 -3.87 -0.05 21.25
C ILE A 204 -4.11 -1.45 21.80
N LYS A 205 -3.19 -2.01 22.57
CA LYS A 205 -3.29 -3.37 23.12
C LYS A 205 -4.58 -3.61 23.92
N ASP A 206 -5.07 -2.58 24.59
CA ASP A 206 -6.28 -2.60 25.39
C ASP A 206 -7.48 -1.90 24.73
N VAL A 207 -7.34 -1.52 23.46
CA VAL A 207 -8.39 -0.86 22.68
C VAL A 207 -9.23 -1.91 21.95
N SER A 208 -10.53 -1.65 21.80
CA SER A 208 -11.39 -2.36 20.87
C SER A 208 -11.65 -1.49 19.66
N PHE A 209 -11.66 -2.09 18.48
CA PHE A 209 -12.11 -1.43 17.25
C PHE A 209 -13.54 -1.85 16.94
N SER A 210 -14.33 -0.96 16.36
CA SER A 210 -15.69 -1.24 15.93
C SER A 210 -15.86 -0.91 14.46
N LEU A 211 -16.77 -1.65 13.84
CA LEU A 211 -17.24 -1.38 12.49
C LEU A 211 -18.42 -0.41 12.57
N ASP A 212 -18.29 0.79 11.99
CA ASP A 212 -19.43 1.69 11.80
C ASP A 212 -20.24 1.23 10.58
N SER A 213 -20.81 0.04 10.67
CA SER A 213 -21.55 -0.58 9.58
C SER A 213 -22.71 -1.41 10.09
N LYS A 214 -23.89 -1.19 9.47
CA LYS A 214 -25.06 -2.03 9.70
C LYS A 214 -25.00 -3.37 8.95
N ILE A 215 -24.07 -3.50 8.00
CA ILE A 215 -23.93 -4.66 7.12
C ILE A 215 -23.06 -5.73 7.79
N PHE A 216 -21.90 -5.34 8.35
CA PHE A 216 -20.89 -6.27 8.84
C PHE A 216 -20.98 -6.59 10.34
N GLY A 217 -21.87 -5.95 11.07
CA GLY A 217 -21.96 -6.16 12.52
C GLY A 217 -20.61 -5.95 13.23
N GLU A 218 -20.31 -6.81 14.22
CA GLU A 218 -19.04 -6.77 14.98
C GLU A 218 -18.06 -7.88 14.57
N ASP A 219 -18.34 -8.61 13.49
CA ASP A 219 -17.55 -9.78 13.11
C ASP A 219 -16.49 -9.45 12.06
N PHE A 220 -15.27 -9.25 12.53
CA PHE A 220 -14.11 -8.95 11.71
C PHE A 220 -12.85 -9.60 12.25
N GLU A 221 -11.84 -9.73 11.39
CA GLU A 221 -10.50 -10.18 11.76
C GLU A 221 -9.44 -9.50 10.89
N VAL A 222 -8.39 -9.00 11.54
CA VAL A 222 -7.21 -8.44 10.86
C VAL A 222 -6.23 -9.56 10.59
N LEU A 223 -5.78 -9.69 9.36
CA LEU A 223 -4.97 -10.79 8.86
C LEU A 223 -3.64 -10.27 8.29
N PRO A 224 -2.61 -10.08 9.15
CA PRO A 224 -1.25 -9.82 8.68
C PRO A 224 -0.65 -11.11 8.12
N LEU A 225 -0.31 -11.12 6.85
CA LEU A 225 0.14 -12.29 6.11
C LEU A 225 1.64 -12.22 5.84
N GLY A 226 2.30 -13.38 5.83
CA GLY A 226 3.74 -13.48 5.57
C GLY A 226 4.62 -13.02 6.73
N ILE A 227 4.07 -12.82 7.93
CA ILE A 227 4.83 -12.48 9.14
C ILE A 227 4.77 -13.62 10.16
N GLY A 228 5.81 -13.72 10.99
CA GLY A 228 5.87 -14.74 12.04
C GLY A 228 6.53 -16.06 11.60
N LYS A 229 6.39 -17.09 12.44
CA LYS A 229 7.07 -18.39 12.25
C LYS A 229 6.32 -19.33 11.32
N ASN A 230 5.03 -19.10 11.12
CA ASN A 230 4.18 -19.98 10.32
C ASN A 230 4.02 -19.38 8.92
N ALA A 231 4.39 -20.16 7.90
CA ALA A 231 4.01 -19.85 6.53
C ALA A 231 2.48 -19.84 6.45
N TYR A 232 1.89 -18.76 6.03
CA TYR A 232 0.46 -18.69 5.84
C TYR A 232 0.06 -19.38 4.52
N ARG A 233 -1.13 -19.97 4.53
CA ARG A 233 -1.72 -20.64 3.37
C ARG A 233 -3.08 -19.99 3.10
N MET A 234 -3.04 -18.86 2.40
CA MET A 234 -4.24 -18.06 2.18
C MET A 234 -5.39 -18.83 1.57
N GLN A 235 -5.12 -19.67 0.56
CA GLN A 235 -6.16 -20.47 -0.07
C GLN A 235 -6.77 -21.49 0.89
N GLU A 236 -5.95 -22.18 1.68
CA GLU A 236 -6.42 -23.28 2.52
C GLU A 236 -6.94 -22.80 3.88
N ASP A 237 -6.21 -21.88 4.52
CA ASP A 237 -6.44 -21.54 5.91
C ASP A 237 -7.31 -20.29 6.08
N ILE A 238 -7.32 -19.39 5.09
CA ILE A 238 -8.05 -18.12 5.18
C ILE A 238 -9.29 -18.14 4.31
N LEU A 239 -9.17 -18.20 2.98
CA LEU A 239 -10.34 -18.17 2.09
C LEU A 239 -11.27 -19.34 2.31
N PHE A 240 -10.74 -20.51 2.66
CA PHE A 240 -11.52 -21.70 2.88
C PHE A 240 -11.71 -22.08 4.37
N CYS A 241 -11.25 -21.23 5.29
CA CYS A 241 -11.59 -21.26 6.73
C CYS A 241 -11.45 -22.59 7.44
N LYS A 242 -10.35 -23.31 7.24
CA LYS A 242 -10.09 -24.57 7.98
C LYS A 242 -10.10 -24.38 9.51
N GLU A 243 -9.60 -23.25 10.00
CA GLU A 243 -9.45 -22.98 11.44
C GLU A 243 -10.69 -22.42 12.13
N ARG A 244 -11.72 -21.99 11.39
CA ARG A 244 -12.93 -21.39 11.98
C ARG A 244 -14.02 -22.40 12.38
N GLY A 245 -13.64 -23.64 12.62
CA GLY A 245 -14.56 -24.69 13.09
C GLY A 245 -15.50 -25.26 12.02
N ASN A 246 -15.41 -24.80 10.79
CA ASN A 246 -16.14 -25.35 9.66
C ASN A 246 -15.26 -26.32 8.88
N ALA A 247 -15.22 -27.55 9.30
CA ALA A 247 -14.49 -28.65 8.63
C ALA A 247 -14.86 -28.83 7.15
N ASN A 248 -16.01 -28.29 6.72
CA ASN A 248 -16.50 -28.31 5.35
C ASN A 248 -16.62 -26.86 4.84
N SER A 249 -15.50 -26.30 4.43
CA SER A 249 -15.45 -24.94 3.85
C SER A 249 -15.96 -24.87 2.40
N THR A 250 -17.02 -25.59 2.09
CA THR A 250 -17.73 -25.49 0.80
C THR A 250 -18.36 -24.12 0.63
N PHE A 251 -18.56 -23.68 -0.60
CA PHE A 251 -19.18 -22.39 -0.93
C PHE A 251 -20.10 -22.48 -2.15
N ASN A 252 -21.12 -21.59 -2.17
CA ASN A 252 -22.07 -21.45 -3.25
C ASN A 252 -21.68 -20.33 -4.23
N GLU A 253 -20.83 -19.41 -3.79
CA GLU A 253 -20.45 -18.24 -4.58
C GLU A 253 -19.05 -17.80 -4.21
N LEU A 254 -18.29 -17.42 -5.22
CA LEU A 254 -16.94 -16.86 -5.11
C LEU A 254 -16.83 -15.66 -6.06
N VAL A 255 -16.50 -14.49 -5.54
CA VAL A 255 -16.08 -13.33 -6.34
C VAL A 255 -14.63 -13.04 -6.03
N VAL A 256 -13.80 -12.95 -7.06
CA VAL A 256 -12.39 -12.56 -6.99
C VAL A 256 -12.21 -11.28 -7.80
N MET A 257 -11.78 -10.22 -7.16
CA MET A 257 -11.37 -8.97 -7.82
C MET A 257 -9.88 -8.77 -7.56
N SER A 258 -9.07 -8.77 -8.60
CA SER A 258 -7.63 -8.63 -8.49
C SER A 258 -7.01 -8.08 -9.77
N PRO A 259 -6.15 -7.04 -9.65
CA PRO A 259 -5.46 -6.44 -10.80
C PRO A 259 -4.30 -7.28 -11.36
N PHE A 260 -3.79 -8.26 -10.59
CA PHE A 260 -2.69 -9.15 -10.99
C PHE A 260 -3.02 -10.57 -10.64
N LEU A 261 -2.77 -11.48 -11.58
CA LEU A 261 -3.13 -12.88 -11.50
C LEU A 261 -1.91 -13.80 -11.66
N SER A 262 -2.07 -15.03 -11.17
CA SER A 262 -1.23 -16.17 -11.56
C SER A 262 -2.13 -17.31 -12.03
N GLU A 263 -1.78 -17.94 -13.15
CA GLU A 263 -2.49 -19.08 -13.73
C GLU A 263 -2.81 -20.14 -12.66
N SER A 264 -1.81 -20.55 -11.88
CA SER A 264 -1.98 -21.59 -10.85
C SER A 264 -3.00 -21.23 -9.77
N VAL A 265 -3.07 -19.97 -9.36
CA VAL A 265 -4.01 -19.50 -8.33
C VAL A 265 -5.44 -19.49 -8.85
N ILE A 266 -5.64 -19.02 -10.08
CA ILE A 266 -6.96 -18.97 -10.69
C ILE A 266 -7.45 -20.37 -11.04
N ALA A 267 -6.58 -21.24 -11.55
CA ALA A 267 -6.89 -22.64 -11.80
C ALA A 267 -7.29 -23.37 -10.49
N ASP A 268 -6.62 -23.11 -9.37
CA ASP A 268 -7.00 -23.68 -8.06
C ASP A 268 -8.40 -23.19 -7.62
N PHE A 269 -8.74 -21.93 -7.85
CA PHE A 269 -10.10 -21.43 -7.57
C PHE A 269 -11.14 -22.01 -8.53
N ASN A 270 -10.76 -22.30 -9.77
CA ASN A 270 -11.63 -22.88 -10.79
C ASN A 270 -11.94 -24.34 -10.52
N LEU A 271 -10.92 -25.13 -10.12
CA LEU A 271 -10.97 -26.59 -9.98
C LEU A 271 -11.22 -27.04 -8.54
N THR A 272 -11.40 -26.13 -7.58
CA THR A 272 -11.57 -26.52 -6.18
C THR A 272 -12.80 -27.43 -5.96
N ASP A 273 -12.59 -28.55 -5.29
CA ASP A 273 -13.64 -29.52 -4.85
C ASP A 273 -14.57 -28.94 -3.77
N ARG A 274 -14.25 -27.76 -3.25
CA ARG A 274 -15.03 -27.05 -2.22
C ARG A 274 -16.20 -26.26 -2.77
N ALA A 275 -16.25 -26.03 -4.07
CA ALA A 275 -17.39 -25.43 -4.73
C ALA A 275 -18.55 -26.42 -4.78
N LEU A 276 -19.73 -25.99 -4.35
CA LEU A 276 -20.95 -26.75 -4.55
C LEU A 276 -21.32 -26.81 -6.03
N SER A 277 -22.17 -27.77 -6.43
CA SER A 277 -22.51 -28.04 -7.84
C SER A 277 -23.00 -26.80 -8.60
N ASP A 278 -23.72 -25.91 -7.92
CA ASP A 278 -24.30 -24.72 -8.52
C ASP A 278 -23.52 -23.44 -8.12
N CYS A 279 -22.19 -23.58 -7.89
CA CYS A 279 -21.36 -22.48 -7.45
C CYS A 279 -21.19 -21.43 -8.54
N LYS A 280 -21.60 -20.20 -8.25
CA LYS A 280 -21.35 -19.04 -9.09
C LYS A 280 -19.96 -18.51 -8.82
N ARG A 281 -19.13 -18.38 -9.86
CA ARG A 281 -17.78 -17.81 -9.75
C ARG A 281 -17.65 -16.59 -10.66
N THR A 282 -17.13 -15.50 -10.13
CA THR A 282 -16.90 -14.26 -10.86
C THR A 282 -15.47 -13.79 -10.66
N LEU A 283 -14.80 -13.46 -11.75
CA LEU A 283 -13.47 -12.86 -11.77
C LEU A 283 -13.58 -11.44 -12.34
N VAL A 284 -13.07 -10.45 -11.61
CA VAL A 284 -12.97 -9.07 -12.06
C VAL A 284 -11.48 -8.72 -12.12
N THR A 285 -10.97 -8.42 -13.30
CA THR A 285 -9.53 -8.23 -13.52
C THR A 285 -9.23 -7.26 -14.66
N ARG A 286 -7.95 -7.02 -14.92
CA ARG A 286 -7.46 -6.24 -16.07
C ARG A 286 -7.44 -7.09 -17.32
N ARG A 287 -7.70 -6.48 -18.48
CA ARG A 287 -7.60 -7.20 -19.77
C ARG A 287 -6.20 -7.74 -20.05
N SER A 288 -5.15 -7.01 -19.62
CA SER A 288 -3.76 -7.45 -19.78
C SER A 288 -3.43 -8.73 -18.99
N GLU A 289 -4.16 -9.01 -17.90
CA GLU A 289 -3.94 -10.21 -17.09
C GLU A 289 -4.55 -11.48 -17.75
N LEU A 290 -5.54 -11.31 -18.63
CA LEU A 290 -6.21 -12.44 -19.29
C LEU A 290 -5.24 -13.24 -20.17
N GLY A 291 -4.22 -12.60 -20.73
CA GLY A 291 -3.19 -13.27 -21.55
C GLY A 291 -2.32 -14.28 -20.76
N LYS A 292 -2.37 -14.26 -19.43
CA LYS A 292 -1.68 -15.22 -18.57
C LYS A 292 -2.49 -16.50 -18.30
N LEU A 293 -3.77 -16.52 -18.68
CA LEU A 293 -4.73 -17.58 -18.37
C LEU A 293 -5.05 -18.38 -19.64
N LYS A 294 -5.32 -19.68 -19.43
CA LYS A 294 -5.92 -20.54 -20.45
C LYS A 294 -7.43 -20.60 -20.24
N ALA A 295 -8.18 -20.89 -21.30
CA ALA A 295 -9.62 -21.06 -21.20
C ALA A 295 -10.04 -22.12 -20.16
N SER A 296 -9.26 -23.18 -20.00
CA SER A 296 -9.46 -24.24 -18.99
C SER A 296 -9.29 -23.78 -17.53
N ASP A 297 -8.56 -22.69 -17.32
CA ASP A 297 -8.29 -22.17 -15.97
C ASP A 297 -9.45 -21.34 -15.42
N VAL A 298 -10.40 -20.99 -16.28
CA VAL A 298 -11.51 -20.06 -16.01
C VAL A 298 -12.85 -20.53 -16.54
N ASP A 299 -12.99 -21.77 -16.97
CA ASP A 299 -14.22 -22.30 -17.62
C ASP A 299 -15.46 -22.25 -16.72
N ASN A 300 -15.28 -22.16 -15.39
CA ASN A 300 -16.35 -21.97 -14.42
C ASN A 300 -16.52 -20.50 -13.98
N PHE A 301 -15.73 -19.57 -14.52
CA PHE A 301 -15.81 -18.14 -14.16
C PHE A 301 -16.57 -17.33 -15.19
N THR A 302 -17.40 -16.40 -14.69
CA THR A 302 -17.81 -15.23 -15.47
C THR A 302 -16.79 -14.13 -15.24
N ILE A 303 -16.19 -13.60 -16.31
CA ILE A 303 -15.08 -12.65 -16.21
C ILE A 303 -15.56 -11.25 -16.60
N TYR A 304 -15.13 -10.24 -15.84
CA TYR A 304 -15.39 -8.84 -16.12
C TYR A 304 -14.11 -8.02 -16.12
N ALA A 305 -14.04 -7.02 -16.99
CA ALA A 305 -12.98 -6.03 -17.05
C ALA A 305 -13.58 -4.62 -17.23
N LEU A 306 -12.81 -3.58 -16.93
CA LEU A 306 -13.19 -2.21 -17.27
C LEU A 306 -13.29 -2.05 -18.77
N LYS A 307 -14.29 -1.27 -19.22
CA LYS A 307 -14.43 -0.87 -20.62
C LYS A 307 -13.26 0.01 -21.05
N ASP A 308 -12.80 -0.14 -22.27
CA ASP A 308 -11.66 0.64 -22.81
C ASP A 308 -11.94 2.15 -22.80
N GLU A 309 -13.18 2.56 -23.04
CA GLU A 309 -13.63 3.96 -22.95
C GLU A 309 -13.42 4.58 -21.53
N ILE A 310 -13.47 3.77 -20.49
CA ILE A 310 -13.20 4.22 -19.10
C ILE A 310 -11.71 4.30 -18.84
N ILE A 311 -10.93 3.37 -19.40
CA ILE A 311 -9.48 3.33 -19.28
C ILE A 311 -8.86 4.55 -19.97
N ASP A 312 -9.36 4.90 -21.15
CA ASP A 312 -8.84 5.98 -22.01
C ASP A 312 -9.56 7.33 -21.82
N GLY A 313 -10.66 7.35 -21.08
CA GLY A 313 -11.75 8.32 -21.14
C GLY A 313 -11.60 9.67 -20.44
N GLU A 314 -10.46 10.36 -20.49
CA GLU A 314 -10.36 11.78 -20.17
C GLU A 314 -9.49 12.56 -21.19
N GLU A 315 -9.62 12.26 -22.48
CA GLU A 315 -8.90 13.00 -23.53
C GLU A 315 -9.44 14.42 -23.79
N GLU A 316 -10.62 14.77 -23.30
CA GLU A 316 -11.30 16.00 -23.72
C GLU A 316 -11.09 17.23 -22.84
N ILE A 317 -10.38 17.19 -21.70
CA ILE A 317 -10.40 18.34 -20.75
C ILE A 317 -9.06 19.02 -20.49
N SER A 318 -7.91 18.50 -20.90
CA SER A 318 -6.67 19.27 -20.68
C SER A 318 -5.54 18.97 -21.67
N ASP A 319 -5.30 19.94 -22.56
CA ASP A 319 -4.23 19.93 -23.58
C ASP A 319 -2.82 20.20 -23.04
N GLU A 320 -2.56 20.26 -21.74
CA GLU A 320 -1.29 20.80 -21.26
C GLU A 320 -0.47 19.96 -20.29
N LEU A 321 -0.71 18.69 -20.02
CA LEU A 321 0.29 17.85 -19.30
C LEU A 321 0.02 16.37 -19.57
N ALA A 322 0.63 15.88 -20.64
CA ALA A 322 0.48 14.52 -21.12
C ALA A 322 1.32 13.50 -20.33
N ASP A 323 0.93 13.19 -19.11
CA ASP A 323 1.12 11.86 -18.54
C ASP A 323 -0.28 11.26 -18.39
N LYS A 324 -0.81 10.69 -19.49
CA LYS A 324 -2.11 10.02 -19.53
C LYS A 324 -2.09 8.81 -18.58
N LYS A 325 -2.40 9.04 -17.32
CA LYS A 325 -2.54 7.95 -16.34
C LYS A 325 -3.87 7.25 -16.60
N LYS A 326 -3.79 6.10 -17.27
CA LYS A 326 -4.92 5.22 -17.50
C LYS A 326 -5.59 4.84 -16.19
N GLN A 327 -6.93 4.88 -16.14
CA GLN A 327 -7.69 4.34 -15.03
C GLN A 327 -7.71 2.82 -15.14
N ASP A 328 -7.52 2.12 -14.04
CA ASP A 328 -7.63 0.66 -14.04
C ASP A 328 -8.01 0.13 -12.65
N ILE A 329 -8.32 -1.16 -12.57
CA ILE A 329 -8.62 -1.84 -11.32
C ILE A 329 -7.33 -1.99 -10.51
N HIS A 330 -7.39 -1.63 -9.22
CA HIS A 330 -6.32 -1.92 -8.26
C HIS A 330 -6.87 -2.51 -6.95
N ALA A 331 -8.18 -2.60 -6.79
CA ALA A 331 -8.84 -3.26 -5.66
C ALA A 331 -8.51 -4.75 -5.60
N LYS A 332 -8.34 -5.29 -4.38
CA LYS A 332 -8.15 -6.71 -4.11
C LYS A 332 -9.22 -7.14 -3.12
N ILE A 333 -10.16 -7.91 -3.63
CA ILE A 333 -11.37 -8.30 -2.90
C ILE A 333 -11.68 -9.76 -3.20
N TYR A 334 -12.00 -10.50 -2.15
CA TYR A 334 -12.51 -11.86 -2.26
C TYR A 334 -13.81 -11.94 -1.47
N LEU A 335 -14.89 -12.31 -2.13
CA LEU A 335 -16.17 -12.56 -1.47
C LEU A 335 -16.49 -14.05 -1.63
N ARG A 336 -16.76 -14.71 -0.53
CA ARG A 336 -17.19 -16.09 -0.50
C ARG A 336 -18.53 -16.19 0.24
N ARG A 337 -19.48 -16.90 -0.33
CA ARG A 337 -20.77 -17.16 0.30
C ARG A 337 -20.99 -18.66 0.51
N LYS A 338 -21.43 -19.00 1.71
CA LYS A 338 -21.93 -20.33 2.05
C LYS A 338 -23.33 -20.19 2.62
N TYR A 339 -24.35 -20.54 1.82
CA TYR A 339 -25.75 -20.40 2.18
C TYR A 339 -26.10 -18.97 2.65
N SER A 340 -26.34 -18.79 3.96
CA SER A 340 -26.67 -17.50 4.57
C SER A 340 -25.47 -16.69 4.98
N ASP A 341 -24.28 -17.27 5.04
CA ASP A 341 -23.07 -16.64 5.56
C ASP A 341 -22.20 -16.12 4.41
N VAL A 342 -21.72 -14.91 4.57
CA VAL A 342 -20.86 -14.22 3.59
C VAL A 342 -19.58 -13.76 4.29
N ASP A 343 -18.46 -14.13 3.71
CA ASP A 343 -17.13 -13.71 4.08
C ASP A 343 -16.60 -12.75 3.02
N LEU A 344 -16.30 -11.52 3.41
CA LEU A 344 -15.65 -10.53 2.56
C LEU A 344 -14.22 -10.33 3.03
N TYR A 345 -13.25 -10.48 2.14
CA TYR A 345 -11.85 -10.17 2.38
C TYR A 345 -11.44 -9.00 1.50
N LEU A 346 -10.78 -8.02 2.07
CA LEU A 346 -10.26 -6.87 1.33
C LEU A 346 -8.88 -6.47 1.87
N GLY A 347 -8.05 -5.88 1.02
CA GLY A 347 -6.72 -5.42 1.44
C GLY A 347 -5.71 -5.37 0.31
N SER A 348 -4.49 -5.82 0.58
CA SER A 348 -3.36 -5.64 -0.34
C SER A 348 -3.06 -6.85 -1.25
N MET A 349 -3.58 -8.05 -0.93
CA MET A 349 -3.17 -9.30 -1.54
C MET A 349 -3.81 -9.56 -2.91
N ASN A 350 -2.99 -9.66 -3.94
CA ASN A 350 -3.41 -10.06 -5.29
C ASN A 350 -3.69 -11.57 -5.38
N ALA A 351 -4.49 -11.97 -6.38
CA ALA A 351 -4.69 -13.37 -6.75
C ALA A 351 -3.48 -13.93 -7.52
N SER A 352 -2.29 -13.76 -6.96
CA SER A 352 -1.02 -14.19 -7.53
C SER A 352 -0.24 -15.08 -6.56
N TYR A 353 0.56 -15.98 -7.11
CA TYR A 353 1.34 -16.94 -6.33
C TYR A 353 2.22 -16.27 -5.28
N SER A 354 2.91 -15.20 -5.65
CA SER A 354 3.81 -14.49 -4.73
C SER A 354 3.04 -13.80 -3.61
N ALA A 355 1.90 -13.16 -3.90
CA ALA A 355 1.06 -12.50 -2.90
C ALA A 355 0.49 -13.50 -1.89
N ILE A 356 0.04 -14.66 -2.36
CA ILE A 356 -0.57 -15.70 -1.51
C ILE A 356 0.47 -16.43 -0.66
N ASN A 357 1.68 -16.67 -1.19
CA ASN A 357 2.60 -17.63 -0.56
C ASN A 357 3.91 -17.01 -0.03
N LYS A 358 4.28 -15.81 -0.42
CA LYS A 358 5.63 -15.27 -0.19
C LYS A 358 5.69 -13.85 0.34
N ASN A 359 4.84 -12.96 -0.15
CA ASN A 359 4.87 -11.56 0.22
C ASN A 359 4.42 -11.32 1.66
N VAL A 360 4.78 -10.17 2.18
CA VAL A 360 4.10 -9.62 3.36
C VAL A 360 2.91 -8.81 2.87
N GLU A 361 1.71 -9.16 3.33
CA GLU A 361 0.44 -8.56 2.92
C GLU A 361 -0.42 -8.24 4.14
N MET A 362 -1.45 -7.44 3.96
CA MET A 362 -2.48 -7.17 4.97
C MET A 362 -3.86 -7.34 4.37
N MET A 363 -4.66 -8.18 5.01
CA MET A 363 -6.07 -8.37 4.67
C MET A 363 -6.95 -8.09 5.88
N LEU A 364 -8.18 -7.70 5.61
CA LEU A 364 -9.26 -7.60 6.58
C LEU A 364 -10.37 -8.55 6.16
N TRP A 365 -10.79 -9.41 7.07
CA TRP A 365 -11.99 -10.20 6.91
C TRP A 365 -13.18 -9.56 7.61
N LEU A 366 -14.31 -9.55 6.95
CA LEU A 366 -15.59 -9.04 7.42
C LEU A 366 -16.67 -10.09 7.21
N GLY A 367 -17.33 -10.51 8.30
CA GLY A 367 -18.43 -11.46 8.25
C GLY A 367 -19.79 -10.76 8.15
N THR A 368 -20.67 -11.30 7.29
CA THR A 368 -22.03 -10.80 7.15
C THR A 368 -23.02 -11.89 6.71
N LYS A 369 -24.26 -11.53 6.46
CA LYS A 369 -25.30 -12.44 5.98
C LYS A 369 -25.73 -12.11 4.56
N ASN A 370 -26.10 -13.15 3.80
CA ASN A 370 -26.58 -13.06 2.43
C ASN A 370 -27.72 -12.03 2.22
N MET A 371 -28.55 -11.83 3.24
CA MET A 371 -29.62 -10.82 3.16
C MET A 371 -29.09 -9.38 3.05
N TYR A 372 -27.89 -9.11 3.56
CA TYR A 372 -27.25 -7.79 3.52
C TYR A 372 -26.30 -7.65 2.33
N LEU A 373 -25.48 -8.68 2.06
CA LEU A 373 -24.47 -8.70 1.01
C LEU A 373 -24.40 -10.08 0.38
N ASN A 374 -24.27 -10.16 -0.94
CA ASN A 374 -23.92 -11.35 -1.72
C ASN A 374 -23.20 -10.89 -2.99
N GLY A 375 -22.74 -11.82 -3.81
CA GLY A 375 -21.97 -11.50 -5.01
C GLY A 375 -22.74 -10.60 -5.97
N ASP A 376 -24.03 -10.88 -6.22
CA ASP A 376 -24.85 -10.07 -7.14
C ASP A 376 -24.99 -8.63 -6.64
N LYS A 377 -25.36 -8.44 -5.36
CA LYS A 377 -25.47 -7.10 -4.76
C LYS A 377 -24.14 -6.37 -4.73
N PHE A 378 -23.06 -7.10 -4.44
CA PHE A 378 -21.73 -6.53 -4.39
C PHE A 378 -21.29 -6.04 -5.78
N LEU A 379 -21.50 -6.86 -6.82
CA LEU A 379 -21.18 -6.49 -8.20
C LEU A 379 -22.08 -5.35 -8.70
N GLU A 380 -23.39 -5.40 -8.43
CA GLU A 380 -24.33 -4.32 -8.80
C GLU A 380 -23.92 -2.99 -8.18
N ASP A 381 -23.52 -2.99 -6.89
CA ASP A 381 -23.06 -1.79 -6.19
C ASP A 381 -21.74 -1.25 -6.78
N ILE A 382 -20.76 -2.11 -7.05
CA ILE A 382 -19.45 -1.72 -7.63
C ILE A 382 -19.61 -1.31 -9.09
N PHE A 383 -20.44 -2.03 -9.85
CA PHE A 383 -20.65 -1.78 -11.27
C PHE A 383 -21.62 -0.62 -11.54
N CYS A 384 -22.13 0.03 -10.51
CA CYS A 384 -23.09 1.13 -10.64
C CYS A 384 -24.37 0.75 -11.40
N GLY A 385 -24.78 -0.52 -11.31
CA GLY A 385 -25.98 -1.06 -11.94
C GLY A 385 -25.75 -2.36 -12.71
N PRO A 386 -26.81 -2.88 -13.36
CA PRO A 386 -26.73 -4.14 -14.10
C PRO A 386 -25.71 -4.09 -15.25
N VAL A 387 -25.11 -5.22 -15.56
CA VAL A 387 -24.23 -5.38 -16.74
C VAL A 387 -25.02 -5.02 -18.01
N GLY A 388 -24.42 -4.17 -18.85
CA GLY A 388 -25.05 -3.65 -20.09
C GLY A 388 -25.74 -2.29 -19.90
N ASP A 389 -25.88 -1.77 -18.69
CA ASP A 389 -26.28 -0.38 -18.46
C ASP A 389 -25.15 0.55 -18.95
N ALA A 390 -25.52 1.68 -19.55
CA ALA A 390 -24.56 2.67 -20.04
C ALA A 390 -23.67 3.26 -18.92
N LYS A 391 -24.17 3.28 -17.68
CA LYS A 391 -23.44 3.75 -16.51
C LYS A 391 -22.51 2.71 -15.91
N ASN A 392 -22.66 1.43 -16.28
CA ASN A 392 -21.79 0.36 -15.78
C ASN A 392 -20.44 0.43 -16.45
N PRO A 393 -19.34 0.68 -15.70
CA PRO A 393 -18.00 0.79 -16.26
C PRO A 393 -17.37 -0.55 -16.63
N PHE A 394 -18.01 -1.68 -16.29
CA PHE A 394 -17.50 -3.02 -16.54
C PHE A 394 -18.24 -3.70 -17.67
N GLU A 395 -17.55 -4.58 -18.37
CA GLU A 395 -18.12 -5.45 -19.39
C GLU A 395 -17.66 -6.89 -19.21
N GLN A 396 -18.50 -7.83 -19.64
CA GLN A 396 -18.14 -9.24 -19.64
C GLN A 396 -17.14 -9.51 -20.77
N VAL A 397 -16.07 -10.21 -20.42
CA VAL A 397 -14.96 -10.55 -21.32
C VAL A 397 -14.61 -12.03 -21.23
N THR A 398 -13.81 -12.50 -22.18
CA THR A 398 -13.24 -13.84 -22.22
C THR A 398 -11.71 -13.78 -22.31
N VAL A 399 -11.04 -14.91 -22.18
CA VAL A 399 -9.57 -14.98 -22.36
C VAL A 399 -9.14 -14.53 -23.77
N ALA A 400 -10.03 -14.66 -24.76
CA ALA A 400 -9.75 -14.21 -26.12
C ALA A 400 -9.68 -12.68 -26.26
N ASP A 401 -10.25 -11.94 -25.32
CA ASP A 401 -10.23 -10.47 -25.29
C ASP A 401 -8.96 -9.91 -24.61
N ALA A 402 -7.94 -10.76 -24.41
CA ALA A 402 -6.67 -10.38 -23.81
C ALA A 402 -5.92 -9.33 -24.64
N VAL A 403 -5.44 -8.28 -23.97
CA VAL A 403 -4.51 -7.31 -24.54
C VAL A 403 -3.10 -7.74 -24.14
N LEU A 404 -2.26 -8.07 -25.14
CA LEU A 404 -0.87 -8.46 -24.88
C LEU A 404 -0.03 -7.22 -24.55
N GLU A 405 0.44 -7.11 -23.32
CA GLU A 405 1.49 -6.15 -22.95
C GLU A 405 2.85 -6.73 -23.36
N THR A 406 3.51 -6.11 -24.32
CA THR A 406 4.83 -6.53 -24.85
C THR A 406 6.00 -6.26 -23.91
N GLU A 407 5.78 -5.62 -22.74
CA GLU A 407 6.84 -5.13 -21.84
C GLU A 407 7.01 -5.92 -20.54
N SER A 408 6.31 -7.02 -20.31
CA SER A 408 6.27 -7.69 -18.99
C SER A 408 7.62 -8.27 -18.54
N ASP A 409 8.43 -8.82 -19.45
CA ASP A 409 9.70 -9.48 -19.09
C ASP A 409 10.79 -8.47 -18.70
N ASN A 410 10.88 -7.35 -19.43
CA ASN A 410 11.84 -6.30 -19.12
C ASN A 410 11.53 -5.61 -17.79
N ARG A 411 10.25 -5.43 -17.46
CA ARG A 411 9.82 -4.84 -16.20
C ARG A 411 10.19 -5.72 -15.01
N ASN A 412 9.98 -7.02 -15.10
CA ASN A 412 10.36 -7.97 -14.05
C ASN A 412 11.86 -7.99 -13.80
N LEU A 413 12.67 -7.94 -14.87
CA LEU A 413 14.13 -7.86 -14.76
C LEU A 413 14.58 -6.56 -14.09
N LEU A 414 13.98 -5.44 -14.48
CA LEU A 414 14.27 -4.14 -13.86
C LEU A 414 13.93 -4.12 -12.37
N GLU A 415 12.76 -4.65 -11.98
CA GLU A 415 12.38 -4.75 -10.57
C GLU A 415 13.35 -5.61 -9.76
N GLN A 416 13.82 -6.74 -10.31
CA GLN A 416 14.83 -7.56 -9.63
C GLN A 416 16.16 -6.81 -9.49
N LYS A 417 16.61 -6.12 -10.54
CA LYS A 417 17.84 -5.31 -10.52
C LYS A 417 17.76 -4.19 -9.46
N ILE A 418 16.63 -3.48 -9.38
CA ILE A 418 16.39 -2.48 -8.34
C ILE A 418 16.46 -3.11 -6.95
N LYS A 419 15.80 -4.25 -6.74
CA LYS A 419 15.83 -4.96 -5.45
C LYS A 419 17.21 -5.45 -5.07
N ASP A 420 18.02 -5.90 -6.02
CA ASP A 420 19.43 -6.26 -5.79
C ASP A 420 20.25 -5.03 -5.36
N LEU A 421 20.12 -3.91 -6.07
CA LEU A 421 20.84 -2.67 -5.78
C LEU A 421 20.49 -2.09 -4.40
N CYS A 422 19.22 -2.13 -4.01
CA CYS A 422 18.76 -1.66 -2.70
C CYS A 422 19.37 -2.44 -1.52
N ARG A 423 19.88 -3.64 -1.76
CA ARG A 423 20.51 -4.51 -0.74
C ARG A 423 22.03 -4.42 -0.70
N VAL A 424 22.62 -3.74 -1.66
CA VAL A 424 24.07 -3.49 -1.66
C VAL A 424 24.41 -2.60 -0.47
N LYS A 425 25.43 -2.99 0.28
CA LYS A 425 25.97 -2.15 1.35
C LYS A 425 26.62 -0.93 0.73
N ARG A 426 26.21 0.22 1.19
CA ARG A 426 26.73 1.50 0.72
C ARG A 426 27.08 2.40 1.89
N GLN A 427 28.09 3.23 1.71
CA GLN A 427 28.49 4.26 2.66
C GLN A 427 28.74 5.54 1.89
N ALA A 428 28.22 6.65 2.38
CA ALA A 428 28.51 7.96 1.84
C ALA A 428 29.26 8.80 2.89
N VAL A 429 30.23 9.54 2.43
CA VAL A 429 31.00 10.50 3.23
C VAL A 429 30.89 11.87 2.59
N ILE A 430 30.50 12.87 3.38
CA ILE A 430 30.42 14.25 2.95
C ILE A 430 31.59 15.00 3.56
N SER A 431 32.34 15.73 2.74
CA SER A 431 33.44 16.59 3.16
C SER A 431 33.32 17.98 2.50
N GLU A 432 33.99 18.98 3.07
CA GLU A 432 34.13 20.27 2.40
C GLU A 432 35.00 20.08 1.15
N ASP A 433 34.66 20.74 0.07
CA ASP A 433 35.45 20.75 -1.14
C ASP A 433 36.65 21.71 -0.95
N ASN A 434 37.84 21.17 -0.80
CA ASN A 434 39.06 21.93 -0.55
C ASN A 434 39.41 22.88 -1.73
N GLU A 435 38.94 22.60 -2.93
CA GLU A 435 39.21 23.37 -4.13
C GLU A 435 38.19 24.51 -4.34
N ASN A 436 36.99 24.36 -3.81
CA ASN A 436 35.86 25.27 -4.01
C ASN A 436 35.25 25.71 -2.67
N ALA A 437 35.63 26.86 -2.15
CA ALA A 437 35.17 27.36 -0.87
C ALA A 437 33.62 27.45 -0.80
N GLY A 438 33.02 26.85 0.23
CA GLY A 438 31.58 26.81 0.43
C GLY A 438 30.85 25.74 -0.40
N LYS A 439 31.60 24.88 -1.10
CA LYS A 439 31.07 23.69 -1.78
C LYS A 439 31.43 22.41 -1.00
N TYR A 440 30.75 21.33 -1.34
CA TYR A 440 30.91 20.05 -0.68
C TYR A 440 31.12 18.94 -1.71
N LYS A 441 31.80 17.89 -1.24
CA LYS A 441 32.08 16.67 -1.97
C LYS A 441 31.36 15.50 -1.29
N ILE A 442 30.77 14.62 -2.08
CA ILE A 442 30.17 13.37 -1.62
C ILE A 442 30.96 12.22 -2.24
N GLU A 443 31.50 11.37 -1.41
CA GLU A 443 32.15 10.11 -1.81
C GLU A 443 31.20 8.97 -1.42
N VAL A 444 30.85 8.11 -2.39
CA VAL A 444 29.96 6.95 -2.17
C VAL A 444 30.74 5.68 -2.48
N GLU A 445 30.78 4.78 -1.50
CA GLU A 445 31.34 3.45 -1.64
C GLU A 445 30.24 2.40 -1.64
N PHE A 446 30.23 1.54 -2.65
CA PHE A 446 29.37 0.37 -2.77
C PHE A 446 30.20 -0.90 -2.58
N SER A 447 29.79 -1.81 -1.70
CA SER A 447 30.52 -3.04 -1.41
C SER A 447 30.04 -4.20 -2.27
N GLY A 448 30.93 -4.74 -3.11
CA GLY A 448 30.67 -5.98 -3.85
C GLY A 448 29.71 -5.81 -5.03
N ILE A 449 29.79 -4.67 -5.71
CA ILE A 449 29.03 -4.39 -6.93
C ILE A 449 29.99 -4.40 -8.14
N GLU A 450 29.53 -4.93 -9.25
CA GLU A 450 30.21 -4.76 -10.54
C GLU A 450 29.76 -3.45 -11.18
N SER A 451 30.66 -2.80 -11.91
CA SER A 451 30.33 -1.58 -12.66
C SER A 451 29.24 -1.87 -13.67
N ASP A 452 28.24 -1.01 -13.73
CA ASP A 452 27.11 -1.16 -14.66
C ASP A 452 26.91 0.14 -15.43
N SER A 453 27.20 0.10 -16.73
CA SER A 453 27.07 1.28 -17.61
C SER A 453 25.63 1.71 -17.89
N GLU A 454 24.65 0.88 -17.60
CA GLU A 454 23.24 1.19 -17.78
C GLU A 454 22.59 1.83 -16.54
N VAL A 455 23.30 1.83 -15.41
CA VAL A 455 22.83 2.41 -14.15
C VAL A 455 23.61 3.66 -13.82
N THR A 456 22.90 4.75 -13.59
CA THR A 456 23.46 6.02 -13.10
C THR A 456 23.08 6.28 -11.66
N VAL A 457 23.97 6.96 -10.95
CA VAL A 457 23.77 7.42 -9.57
C VAL A 457 23.87 8.94 -9.57
N SER A 458 22.97 9.60 -8.87
CA SER A 458 22.99 11.06 -8.72
C SER A 458 22.63 11.46 -7.28
N PRO A 459 23.20 12.52 -6.72
CA PRO A 459 22.71 13.09 -5.47
C PRO A 459 21.33 13.69 -5.66
N PHE A 460 20.47 13.57 -4.65
CA PHE A 460 19.04 13.87 -4.72
C PHE A 460 18.68 15.26 -5.29
N ASN A 461 19.47 16.28 -5.05
CA ASN A 461 19.25 17.66 -5.53
C ASN A 461 20.25 18.13 -6.58
N SER A 462 20.99 17.22 -7.17
CA SER A 462 22.02 17.54 -8.16
C SER A 462 21.62 17.02 -9.54
N LYS A 463 22.09 17.71 -10.58
CA LYS A 463 22.05 17.23 -11.97
C LYS A 463 23.28 16.41 -12.35
N GLN A 464 24.21 16.23 -11.40
CA GLN A 464 25.40 15.42 -11.65
C GLN A 464 25.00 13.94 -11.63
N GLU A 465 25.40 13.21 -12.66
CA GLU A 465 25.17 11.78 -12.80
C GLU A 465 26.50 11.09 -13.00
N GLN A 466 26.70 9.98 -12.33
CA GLN A 466 27.86 9.11 -12.48
C GLN A 466 27.40 7.68 -12.75
N THR A 467 28.12 6.97 -13.59
CA THR A 467 27.87 5.54 -13.83
C THR A 467 28.16 4.75 -12.55
N LEU A 468 27.29 3.76 -12.28
CA LEU A 468 27.45 2.92 -11.09
C LEU A 468 28.78 2.17 -11.10
N SER A 469 29.57 2.37 -10.03
CA SER A 469 30.84 1.70 -9.78
C SER A 469 31.06 1.54 -8.26
N GLU A 470 32.08 0.78 -7.85
CA GLU A 470 32.39 0.58 -6.42
C GLU A 470 32.65 1.89 -5.69
N HIS A 471 33.30 2.85 -6.37
CA HIS A 471 33.60 4.17 -5.81
C HIS A 471 33.06 5.25 -6.74
N ILE A 472 32.30 6.18 -6.21
CA ILE A 472 31.70 7.30 -6.95
C ILE A 472 31.94 8.59 -6.17
N GLU A 473 32.29 9.65 -6.88
CA GLU A 473 32.55 10.96 -6.30
C GLU A 473 31.75 12.04 -7.00
N PHE A 474 31.12 12.88 -6.20
CA PHE A 474 30.43 14.11 -6.65
C PHE A 474 31.08 15.31 -5.97
N SER A 475 31.47 16.32 -6.73
CA SER A 475 32.12 17.54 -6.25
C SER A 475 31.30 18.77 -6.55
N GLU A 476 31.70 19.93 -6.04
CA GLU A 476 31.04 21.23 -6.25
C GLU A 476 29.57 21.27 -5.84
N LEU A 477 29.14 20.46 -4.89
CA LEU A 477 27.78 20.41 -4.43
C LEU A 477 27.45 21.57 -3.49
N GLU A 478 26.26 22.16 -3.65
CA GLU A 478 25.72 23.16 -2.73
C GLU A 478 24.89 22.47 -1.64
N ILE A 479 25.22 22.73 -0.37
CA ILE A 479 24.35 22.32 0.74
C ILE A 479 23.36 23.43 1.02
N CYS A 480 22.08 23.14 0.89
CA CYS A 480 21.03 24.05 1.33
C CYS A 480 21.07 24.19 2.86
N LEU A 481 20.96 25.40 3.40
CA LEU A 481 20.97 25.68 4.84
C LEU A 481 19.92 24.90 5.66
N LEU A 482 18.87 24.39 5.03
CA LEU A 482 17.89 23.51 5.66
C LEU A 482 18.46 22.10 5.97
N TYR A 483 19.59 21.73 5.39
CA TYR A 483 20.30 20.46 5.63
C TYR A 483 21.26 20.50 6.81
N THR A 484 21.47 21.62 7.43
CA THR A 484 22.30 21.74 8.61
C THR A 484 21.59 21.23 9.86
N SER A 485 21.21 19.97 9.86
CA SER A 485 21.08 19.21 11.09
C SER A 485 22.50 18.82 11.55
N PRO A 486 22.84 18.93 12.83
CA PRO A 486 24.22 18.91 13.32
C PRO A 486 24.90 17.54 13.33
N SER A 487 24.49 16.58 12.52
CA SER A 487 25.16 15.30 12.41
C SER A 487 25.57 14.99 10.96
N PRO A 488 26.89 15.08 10.66
CA PRO A 488 27.44 14.61 9.38
C PRO A 488 27.40 13.09 9.20
N ARG A 489 26.85 12.36 10.18
CA ARG A 489 26.75 10.89 10.17
C ARG A 489 25.39 10.35 9.73
N ASP A 490 24.39 11.22 9.58
CA ASP A 490 23.06 10.82 9.13
C ASP A 490 23.05 10.93 7.60
N GLY A 491 23.56 9.88 6.97
CA GLY A 491 23.76 9.84 5.53
C GLY A 491 22.48 10.08 4.74
N LEU A 492 22.53 11.09 3.91
CA LEU A 492 21.67 11.32 2.77
C LEU A 492 21.89 10.23 1.73
N LEU A 493 21.26 9.09 1.90
CA LEU A 493 21.16 8.08 0.86
C LEU A 493 19.86 7.30 1.05
N SER A 494 18.86 7.71 0.32
CA SER A 494 17.73 6.86 -0.06
C SER A 494 17.93 6.35 -1.47
#